data_00a0a7be226afeecda632ed0f2bd93ec
#
_entry.id   00a0a7be226afeecda632ed0f2bd93ec
#
_cell.length_a   1.000
_cell.length_b   1.000
_cell.length_c   1.000
_cell.angle_alpha   90.00
_cell.angle_beta   90.00
_cell.angle_gamma   90.00
#
_symmetry.space_group_name_H-M   'P 1'
#
loop_
_entity.id
_entity.type
_entity.pdbx_description
1 polymer ?
#
loop_
_entity_poly.entity_id
_entity_poly.type
_entity_poly.pdbx_seq_one_letter_code
_entity_poly.pdbx_strand_id
1 'polypeptide(L)'
;LAGSIPGVTVTSSSGAPGSVGSIRVRGMGSINAGNNPLYVIDGTPVISGDLSAAQSGYNESGTSALATLNSNDIESITVIKDAAAASLYGSRAANGVIVITTKSGKKGKTHVDFRSDWGFSNLAIDYRPMLGGDDRRALLSLGLKNFALYKKGMSEADAEAFAKKNIENYAAKPTVGYDESGNPIQEWTDWKDILFKTGHHQNYQVSLSGGSENTQFYTSLSYMKQTGITANQALERFTGNANLTHKFGHFTLNYSA
;
A
#
# COMPACT_ATOMS: atom_id res chain seq x y z
N LEU A 1 -14.00 5.71 1.30
CA LEU A 1 -13.97 6.67 2.42
C LEU A 1 -13.35 8.02 2.02
N ALA A 2 -12.34 8.01 1.15
CA ALA A 2 -11.71 9.24 0.69
C ALA A 2 -12.73 10.14 -0.04
N GLY A 3 -12.89 11.38 0.42
CA GLY A 3 -13.81 12.35 -0.16
C GLY A 3 -15.30 12.11 0.08
N SER A 4 -15.69 10.97 0.64
CA SER A 4 -17.11 10.61 0.85
C SER A 4 -17.64 11.00 2.22
N ILE A 5 -16.76 11.17 3.23
CA ILE A 5 -17.15 11.47 4.60
C ILE A 5 -16.48 12.77 5.04
N PRO A 6 -17.25 13.86 5.34
CA PRO A 6 -16.68 15.12 5.82
C PRO A 6 -15.88 14.91 7.11
N GLY A 7 -14.70 15.55 7.22
CA GLY A 7 -13.84 15.45 8.41
C GLY A 7 -13.06 14.14 8.53
N VAL A 8 -13.05 13.29 7.49
CA VAL A 8 -12.17 12.12 7.37
C VAL A 8 -11.18 12.36 6.26
N THR A 9 -9.90 12.34 6.60
CA THR A 9 -8.80 12.45 5.65
C THR A 9 -8.19 11.06 5.46
N VAL A 10 -8.08 10.63 4.21
CA VAL A 10 -7.40 9.38 3.84
C VAL A 10 -6.20 9.75 2.98
N THR A 11 -5.02 9.43 3.45
CA THR A 11 -3.76 9.66 2.71
C THR A 11 -3.08 8.32 2.49
N SER A 12 -2.70 8.03 1.24
CA SER A 12 -1.85 6.88 0.94
C SER A 12 -0.40 7.35 0.90
N SER A 13 0.44 6.73 1.69
CA SER A 13 1.89 6.99 1.71
C SER A 13 2.65 6.10 0.73
N SER A 14 2.04 5.04 0.24
CA SER A 14 2.66 4.05 -0.65
C SER A 14 1.63 3.47 -1.62
N GLY A 15 2.09 3.13 -2.83
CA GLY A 15 1.33 2.33 -3.80
C GLY A 15 1.67 0.83 -3.73
N ALA A 16 2.42 0.40 -2.72
CA ALA A 16 2.78 -1.01 -2.56
C ALA A 16 1.54 -1.88 -2.31
N PRO A 17 1.49 -3.10 -2.84
CA PRO A 17 0.42 -4.04 -2.56
C PRO A 17 0.23 -4.26 -1.05
N GLY A 18 -1.01 -4.17 -0.58
CA GLY A 18 -1.34 -4.34 0.84
C GLY A 18 -1.05 -3.13 1.73
N SER A 19 -0.48 -2.04 1.20
CA SER A 19 -0.32 -0.81 1.97
C SER A 19 -1.69 -0.21 2.28
N VAL A 20 -1.89 0.15 3.54
CA VAL A 20 -3.12 0.80 4.00
C VAL A 20 -2.87 2.29 4.15
N GLY A 21 -3.74 3.08 3.54
CA GLY A 21 -3.70 4.52 3.72
C GLY A 21 -3.91 4.92 5.18
N SER A 22 -3.22 5.96 5.62
CA SER A 22 -3.47 6.57 6.92
C SER A 22 -4.84 7.24 6.91
N ILE A 23 -5.71 6.81 7.80
CA ILE A 23 -7.05 7.40 7.97
C ILE A 23 -7.03 8.25 9.23
N ARG A 24 -7.43 9.51 9.11
CA ARG A 24 -7.52 10.46 10.22
C ARG A 24 -8.92 11.01 10.32
N VAL A 25 -9.45 11.01 11.53
CA VAL A 25 -10.75 11.59 11.86
C VAL A 25 -10.49 12.87 12.67
N ARG A 26 -11.02 14.02 12.22
CA ARG A 26 -10.83 15.34 12.84
C ARG A 26 -9.39 15.89 12.84
N GLY A 27 -8.49 15.35 12.00
CA GLY A 27 -7.12 15.84 11.89
C GLY A 27 -6.14 15.19 12.87
N MET A 28 -5.10 15.92 13.26
CA MET A 28 -4.07 15.44 14.20
C MET A 28 -4.43 15.87 15.63
N GLY A 29 -4.66 14.88 16.49
CA GLY A 29 -4.95 15.10 17.91
C GLY A 29 -3.71 15.18 18.79
N SER A 30 -2.60 14.58 18.36
CA SER A 30 -1.35 14.54 19.12
C SER A 30 -0.13 14.55 18.19
N ILE A 31 0.96 15.16 18.66
CA ILE A 31 2.25 15.18 17.96
C ILE A 31 3.02 13.89 18.25
N ASN A 32 2.94 13.34 19.45
CA ASN A 32 3.75 12.21 19.92
C ASN A 32 2.95 10.91 20.10
N ALA A 33 1.62 10.97 20.17
CA ALA A 33 0.77 9.79 20.27
C ALA A 33 0.19 9.42 18.90
N GLY A 34 -0.22 8.16 18.73
CA GLY A 34 -0.87 7.70 17.51
C GLY A 34 -2.15 8.47 17.21
N ASN A 35 -2.35 8.85 15.96
CA ASN A 35 -3.53 9.59 15.49
C ASN A 35 -4.52 8.69 14.73
N ASN A 36 -4.31 7.38 14.76
CA ASN A 36 -5.18 6.44 14.07
C ASN A 36 -6.50 6.24 14.82
N PRO A 37 -7.64 6.17 14.12
CA PRO A 37 -8.92 5.85 14.74
C PRO A 37 -8.95 4.40 15.22
N LEU A 38 -9.84 4.09 16.15
CA LEU A 38 -10.15 2.72 16.55
C LEU A 38 -11.01 2.07 15.45
N TYR A 39 -10.66 0.86 15.05
CA TYR A 39 -11.51 0.05 14.17
C TYR A 39 -12.31 -0.96 14.99
N VAL A 40 -13.57 -1.09 14.65
CA VAL A 40 -14.49 -2.07 15.25
C VAL A 40 -15.13 -2.84 14.10
N ILE A 41 -14.88 -4.15 14.05
CA ILE A 41 -15.46 -5.04 13.02
C ILE A 41 -16.49 -5.93 13.72
N ASP A 42 -17.72 -5.85 13.29
CA ASP A 42 -18.87 -6.59 13.84
C ASP A 42 -18.94 -6.55 15.38
N GLY A 43 -18.70 -5.35 15.94
CA GLY A 43 -18.69 -5.12 17.38
C GLY A 43 -17.38 -5.44 18.10
N THR A 44 -16.41 -6.05 17.43
CA THR A 44 -15.12 -6.41 18.01
C THR A 44 -14.05 -5.36 17.69
N PRO A 45 -13.40 -4.73 18.70
CA PRO A 45 -12.32 -3.80 18.46
C PRO A 45 -11.07 -4.52 17.93
N VAL A 46 -10.51 -4.02 16.82
CA VAL A 46 -9.27 -4.53 16.22
C VAL A 46 -8.11 -3.56 16.41
N ILE A 47 -6.91 -4.11 16.49
CA ILE A 47 -5.69 -3.32 16.59
C ILE A 47 -5.44 -2.63 15.24
N SER A 48 -5.39 -1.30 15.27
CA SER A 48 -5.16 -0.46 14.10
C SER A 48 -3.67 -0.19 13.83
N GLY A 49 -2.77 -0.83 14.59
CA GLY A 49 -1.33 -0.68 14.45
C GLY A 49 -0.76 -1.44 13.26
N ASP A 50 0.46 -1.08 12.91
CA ASP A 50 1.26 -1.81 11.94
C ASP A 50 1.70 -3.16 12.53
N LEU A 51 1.20 -4.24 11.96
CA LEU A 51 1.57 -5.60 12.37
C LEU A 51 3.00 -5.97 11.97
N SER A 52 3.58 -5.27 11.00
CA SER A 52 4.95 -5.52 10.54
C SER A 52 5.99 -4.84 11.44
N ALA A 53 5.61 -3.82 12.20
CA ALA A 53 6.50 -3.10 13.12
C ALA A 53 7.05 -4.02 14.23
N ALA A 54 6.37 -5.10 14.55
CA ALA A 54 6.81 -6.09 15.52
C ALA A 54 7.95 -7.00 15.00
N GLN A 55 8.22 -7.02 13.70
CA GLN A 55 9.09 -8.01 13.09
C GLN A 55 10.35 -7.44 12.41
N SER A 56 10.43 -6.15 12.14
CA SER A 56 11.64 -5.62 11.47
C SER A 56 11.73 -4.10 11.55
N GLY A 57 12.83 -3.59 12.08
CA GLY A 57 13.08 -2.15 12.24
C GLY A 57 13.35 -1.36 10.95
N TYR A 58 12.99 -1.86 9.76
CA TYR A 58 13.34 -1.24 8.48
C TYR A 58 12.22 -1.17 7.43
N ASN A 59 10.98 -1.59 7.72
CA ASN A 59 9.92 -1.58 6.73
C ASN A 59 8.87 -0.49 7.04
N GLU A 60 8.91 0.60 6.30
CA GLU A 60 7.89 1.65 6.31
C GLU A 60 6.56 1.23 5.65
N SER A 61 6.49 0.02 5.08
CA SER A 61 5.28 -0.52 4.44
C SER A 61 4.49 -1.36 5.43
N GLY A 62 3.85 -0.71 6.39
CA GLY A 62 3.03 -1.40 7.38
C GLY A 62 1.88 -2.20 6.78
N THR A 63 1.78 -3.46 7.19
CA THR A 63 0.60 -4.28 6.90
C THR A 63 -0.40 -4.10 8.03
N SER A 64 -1.54 -3.49 7.75
CA SER A 64 -2.61 -3.33 8.73
C SER A 64 -3.47 -4.60 8.83
N ALA A 65 -4.02 -4.85 10.02
CA ALA A 65 -5.06 -5.87 10.20
C ALA A 65 -6.26 -5.69 9.24
N LEU A 66 -6.51 -4.46 8.79
CA LEU A 66 -7.53 -4.18 7.76
C LEU A 66 -7.18 -4.76 6.39
N ALA A 67 -5.91 -5.01 6.09
CA ALA A 67 -5.51 -5.65 4.84
C ALA A 67 -6.01 -7.11 4.75
N THR A 68 -6.38 -7.73 5.87
CA THR A 68 -6.98 -9.07 5.90
C THR A 68 -8.47 -9.06 5.55
N LEU A 69 -9.15 -7.92 5.72
CA LEU A 69 -10.57 -7.80 5.42
C LEU A 69 -10.81 -7.64 3.92
N ASN A 70 -11.70 -8.44 3.37
CA ASN A 70 -12.13 -8.27 1.99
C ASN A 70 -13.19 -7.15 1.90
N SER A 71 -12.92 -6.13 1.12
CA SER A 71 -13.85 -5.01 0.91
C SER A 71 -15.21 -5.44 0.36
N ASN A 72 -15.28 -6.55 -0.37
CA ASN A 72 -16.52 -7.07 -0.92
C ASN A 72 -17.44 -7.71 0.14
N ASP A 73 -16.90 -8.07 1.31
CA ASP A 73 -17.67 -8.60 2.44
C ASP A 73 -18.22 -7.50 3.35
N ILE A 74 -17.90 -6.24 3.09
CA ILE A 74 -18.38 -5.12 3.88
C ILE A 74 -19.80 -4.75 3.44
N GLU A 75 -20.72 -4.67 4.39
CA GLU A 75 -22.08 -4.14 4.18
C GLU A 75 -22.11 -2.62 4.39
N SER A 76 -21.49 -2.14 5.47
CA SER A 76 -21.46 -0.71 5.77
C SER A 76 -20.21 -0.29 6.54
N ILE A 77 -19.84 0.99 6.39
CA ILE A 77 -18.79 1.63 7.17
C ILE A 77 -19.37 2.89 7.79
N THR A 78 -19.35 2.96 9.10
CA THR A 78 -19.82 4.11 9.87
C THR A 78 -18.66 4.75 10.61
N VAL A 79 -18.49 6.08 10.51
CA VAL A 79 -17.46 6.82 11.23
C VAL A 79 -18.08 7.59 12.37
N ILE A 80 -17.74 7.22 13.59
CA ILE A 80 -18.15 7.90 14.82
C ILE A 80 -17.11 8.97 15.13
N LYS A 81 -17.50 10.20 14.92
CA LYS A 81 -16.63 11.37 15.16
C LYS A 81 -16.91 12.01 16.50
N ASP A 82 -18.12 11.89 17.02
CA ASP A 82 -18.49 12.51 18.29
C ASP A 82 -17.81 11.83 19.47
N ALA A 83 -17.21 12.66 20.35
CA ALA A 83 -16.50 12.17 21.52
C ALA A 83 -17.41 11.45 22.52
N ALA A 84 -18.67 11.88 22.65
CA ALA A 84 -19.63 11.23 23.52
C ALA A 84 -19.98 9.83 23.03
N ALA A 85 -20.23 9.66 21.74
CA ALA A 85 -20.48 8.34 21.14
C ALA A 85 -19.22 7.46 21.14
N ALA A 86 -18.04 8.05 20.92
CA ALA A 86 -16.76 7.34 20.96
C ALA A 86 -16.40 6.84 22.37
N SER A 87 -16.89 7.50 23.44
CA SER A 87 -16.63 7.11 24.82
C SER A 87 -17.09 5.68 25.17
N LEU A 88 -18.08 5.15 24.46
CA LEU A 88 -18.55 3.76 24.59
C LEU A 88 -17.43 2.74 24.28
N TYR A 89 -16.42 3.13 23.54
CA TYR A 89 -15.27 2.28 23.16
C TYR A 89 -14.00 2.56 23.98
N GLY A 90 -14.12 3.42 25.03
CA GLY A 90 -13.05 3.74 25.95
C GLY A 90 -12.00 4.71 25.38
N SER A 91 -10.86 4.84 26.10
CA SER A 91 -9.81 5.83 25.78
C SER A 91 -9.17 5.64 24.39
N ARG A 92 -9.18 4.42 23.85
CA ARG A 92 -8.66 4.14 22.50
C ARG A 92 -9.45 4.81 21.39
N ALA A 93 -10.67 5.25 21.67
CA ALA A 93 -11.56 5.94 20.72
C ALA A 93 -11.35 7.47 20.66
N ALA A 94 -10.35 8.01 21.35
CA ALA A 94 -10.08 9.45 21.40
C ALA A 94 -9.90 10.08 20.00
N ASN A 95 -9.36 9.33 19.03
CA ASN A 95 -9.16 9.76 17.64
C ASN A 95 -10.33 9.41 16.71
N GLY A 96 -11.50 9.05 17.27
CA GLY A 96 -12.68 8.58 16.54
C GLY A 96 -12.72 7.06 16.37
N VAL A 97 -13.86 6.56 15.94
CA VAL A 97 -14.11 5.12 15.74
C VAL A 97 -14.63 4.89 14.31
N ILE A 98 -14.08 3.89 13.65
CA ILE A 98 -14.58 3.40 12.37
C ILE A 98 -15.21 2.03 12.63
N VAL A 99 -16.53 1.99 12.52
CA VAL A 99 -17.31 0.76 12.66
C VAL A 99 -17.54 0.16 11.28
N ILE A 100 -17.09 -1.06 11.10
CA ILE A 100 -17.25 -1.85 9.89
C ILE A 100 -18.22 -2.98 10.19
N THR A 101 -19.29 -3.06 9.42
CA THR A 101 -20.27 -4.15 9.51
C THR A 101 -20.09 -5.03 8.29
N THR A 102 -19.89 -6.33 8.51
CA THR A 102 -19.80 -7.30 7.41
C THR A 102 -21.18 -7.76 6.97
N LYS A 103 -21.25 -8.30 5.76
CA LYS A 103 -22.49 -8.83 5.21
C LYS A 103 -23.01 -9.98 6.03
N SER A 104 -24.31 -9.95 6.30
CA SER A 104 -25.03 -10.99 6.99
C SER A 104 -26.05 -11.67 6.07
N GLY A 105 -26.53 -12.84 6.47
CA GLY A 105 -27.60 -13.54 5.76
C GLY A 105 -28.90 -12.75 5.79
N LYS A 106 -29.67 -12.87 4.71
CA LYS A 106 -31.00 -12.29 4.59
C LYS A 106 -32.03 -13.39 4.34
N LYS A 107 -33.26 -13.21 4.84
CA LYS A 107 -34.38 -14.09 4.55
C LYS A 107 -34.64 -14.15 3.04
N GLY A 108 -34.72 -15.34 2.49
CA GLY A 108 -34.99 -15.55 1.08
C GLY A 108 -34.35 -16.82 0.54
N LYS A 109 -34.52 -17.02 -0.76
CA LYS A 109 -33.88 -18.14 -1.46
C LYS A 109 -32.36 -18.00 -1.40
N THR A 110 -31.68 -19.12 -1.37
CA THR A 110 -30.22 -19.13 -1.46
C THR A 110 -29.76 -18.50 -2.76
N HIS A 111 -28.89 -17.53 -2.65
CA HIS A 111 -28.28 -16.81 -3.76
C HIS A 111 -26.77 -17.02 -3.76
N VAL A 112 -26.23 -17.28 -4.94
CA VAL A 112 -24.80 -17.46 -5.17
C VAL A 112 -24.33 -16.30 -6.02
N ASP A 113 -23.37 -15.55 -5.52
CA ASP A 113 -22.70 -14.49 -6.25
C ASP A 113 -21.26 -14.87 -6.56
N PHE A 114 -20.85 -14.68 -7.81
CA PHE A 114 -19.46 -14.74 -8.23
C PHE A 114 -19.01 -13.36 -8.71
N ARG A 115 -17.88 -12.91 -8.19
CA ARG A 115 -17.24 -11.66 -8.61
C ARG A 115 -15.81 -11.92 -9.03
N SER A 116 -15.39 -11.22 -10.08
CA SER A 116 -14.02 -11.23 -10.55
C SER A 116 -13.63 -9.82 -10.98
N ASP A 117 -12.54 -9.33 -10.40
CA ASP A 117 -11.98 -8.00 -10.69
C ASP A 117 -10.54 -8.16 -11.19
N TRP A 118 -10.24 -7.50 -12.29
CA TRP A 118 -8.91 -7.51 -12.90
C TRP A 118 -8.47 -6.08 -13.18
N GLY A 119 -7.20 -5.81 -12.94
CA GLY A 119 -6.66 -4.49 -13.19
C GLY A 119 -5.17 -4.51 -13.46
N PHE A 120 -4.71 -3.39 -14.02
CA PHE A 120 -3.31 -3.12 -14.27
C PHE A 120 -2.92 -1.81 -13.59
N SER A 121 -1.70 -1.74 -13.09
CA SER A 121 -1.16 -0.56 -12.45
C SER A 121 0.16 -0.19 -13.12
N ASN A 122 0.26 1.06 -13.53
CA ASN A 122 1.48 1.64 -14.08
C ASN A 122 1.85 2.89 -13.28
N LEU A 123 3.04 3.43 -13.53
CA LEU A 123 3.41 4.73 -13.00
C LEU A 123 2.39 5.78 -13.45
N ALA A 124 1.78 6.48 -12.48
CA ALA A 124 0.79 7.52 -12.76
C ALA A 124 1.39 8.76 -13.44
N ILE A 125 2.64 9.06 -13.11
CA ILE A 125 3.41 10.19 -13.67
C ILE A 125 4.75 9.62 -14.12
N ASP A 126 5.10 9.86 -15.36
CA ASP A 126 6.44 9.50 -15.82
C ASP A 126 7.49 10.34 -15.10
N TYR A 127 8.62 9.73 -14.78
CA TYR A 127 9.71 10.47 -14.15
C TYR A 127 10.18 11.57 -15.10
N ARG A 128 10.62 12.70 -14.52
CA ARG A 128 11.39 13.66 -15.27
C ARG A 128 12.56 12.93 -15.93
N PRO A 129 12.91 13.28 -17.17
CA PRO A 129 14.09 12.70 -17.81
C PRO A 129 15.28 12.78 -16.86
N MET A 130 15.82 11.63 -16.51
CA MET A 130 17.06 11.58 -15.74
C MET A 130 18.23 11.76 -16.69
N LEU A 131 19.31 12.36 -16.18
CA LEU A 131 20.54 12.45 -16.94
C LEU A 131 21.03 11.05 -17.30
N GLY A 132 21.34 10.83 -18.55
CA GLY A 132 22.05 9.64 -19.01
C GLY A 132 23.40 9.49 -18.29
N GLY A 133 24.00 8.32 -18.36
CA GLY A 133 25.28 8.07 -17.71
C GLY A 133 26.38 8.99 -18.19
N ASP A 134 26.43 9.26 -19.50
CA ASP A 134 27.42 10.16 -20.10
C ASP A 134 27.21 11.61 -19.69
N ASP A 135 25.97 12.10 -19.71
CA ASP A 135 25.62 13.46 -19.26
C ASP A 135 25.97 13.65 -17.78
N ARG A 136 25.70 12.64 -16.96
CA ARG A 136 26.07 12.66 -15.54
C ARG A 136 27.58 12.71 -15.35
N ARG A 137 28.34 11.93 -16.12
CA ARG A 137 29.80 11.99 -16.08
C ARG A 137 30.33 13.34 -16.52
N ALA A 138 29.79 13.92 -17.58
CA ALA A 138 30.17 15.26 -18.05
C ALA A 138 29.90 16.32 -16.98
N LEU A 139 28.74 16.28 -16.33
CA LEU A 139 28.38 17.20 -15.25
C LEU A 139 29.32 17.07 -14.04
N LEU A 140 29.64 15.85 -13.62
CA LEU A 140 30.59 15.60 -12.52
C LEU A 140 32.02 16.02 -12.89
N SER A 141 32.43 15.79 -14.13
CA SER A 141 33.72 16.25 -14.62
C SER A 141 33.84 17.79 -14.60
N LEU A 142 32.77 18.47 -15.04
CA LEU A 142 32.68 19.93 -14.94
C LEU A 142 32.74 20.41 -13.49
N GLY A 143 32.04 19.73 -12.57
CA GLY A 143 32.09 20.02 -11.14
C GLY A 143 33.51 19.89 -10.55
N LEU A 144 34.24 18.83 -10.92
CA LEU A 144 35.62 18.61 -10.51
C LEU A 144 36.56 19.67 -11.09
N LYS A 145 36.39 20.06 -12.37
CA LYS A 145 37.16 21.15 -13.00
C LYS A 145 36.93 22.46 -12.25
N ASN A 146 35.64 22.81 -11.97
CA ASN A 146 35.33 24.05 -11.25
C ASN A 146 35.85 24.04 -9.80
N PHE A 147 35.80 22.90 -9.14
CA PHE A 147 36.40 22.74 -7.80
C PHE A 147 37.94 23.01 -7.84
N ALA A 148 38.63 22.47 -8.84
CA ALA A 148 40.06 22.68 -9.01
C ALA A 148 40.42 24.15 -9.32
N LEU A 149 39.65 24.80 -10.21
CA LEU A 149 39.80 26.20 -10.54
C LEU A 149 39.57 27.13 -9.34
N TYR A 150 38.37 27.05 -8.75
CA TYR A 150 37.90 28.05 -7.80
C TYR A 150 38.26 27.75 -6.35
N LYS A 151 38.39 26.47 -5.98
CA LYS A 151 38.75 26.11 -4.60
C LYS A 151 40.24 25.83 -4.41
N LYS A 152 40.90 25.27 -5.43
CA LYS A 152 42.35 24.95 -5.35
C LYS A 152 43.22 25.98 -6.04
N GLY A 153 42.67 26.93 -6.81
CA GLY A 153 43.44 27.96 -7.51
C GLY A 153 44.31 27.40 -8.64
N MET A 154 43.95 26.27 -9.21
CA MET A 154 44.71 25.65 -10.30
C MET A 154 44.48 26.40 -11.62
N SER A 155 45.48 26.30 -12.53
CA SER A 155 45.28 26.76 -13.90
C SER A 155 44.19 25.97 -14.61
N GLU A 156 43.64 26.48 -15.71
CA GLU A 156 42.60 25.81 -16.47
C GLU A 156 43.04 24.43 -16.98
N ALA A 157 44.26 24.35 -17.50
CA ALA A 157 44.87 23.11 -17.98
C ALA A 157 45.05 22.06 -16.85
N ASP A 158 45.53 22.50 -15.68
CA ASP A 158 45.73 21.64 -14.53
C ASP A 158 44.40 21.20 -13.93
N ALA A 159 43.37 22.07 -13.95
CA ALA A 159 42.02 21.76 -13.47
C ALA A 159 41.34 20.73 -14.37
N GLU A 160 41.56 20.80 -15.68
CA GLU A 160 41.03 19.79 -16.61
C GLU A 160 41.74 18.45 -16.42
N ALA A 161 43.07 18.45 -16.26
CA ALA A 161 43.84 17.24 -15.94
C ALA A 161 43.38 16.62 -14.59
N PHE A 162 43.14 17.48 -13.58
CA PHE A 162 42.60 17.05 -12.31
C PHE A 162 41.26 16.40 -12.45
N ALA A 163 40.31 16.95 -13.22
CA ALA A 163 39.00 16.39 -13.46
C ALA A 163 39.10 15.02 -14.14
N LYS A 164 39.88 14.91 -15.21
CA LYS A 164 40.11 13.64 -15.94
C LYS A 164 40.70 12.56 -15.03
N LYS A 165 41.64 12.91 -14.18
CA LYS A 165 42.27 11.95 -13.26
C LYS A 165 41.33 11.45 -12.17
N ASN A 166 40.44 12.32 -11.68
CA ASN A 166 39.61 12.01 -10.51
C ASN A 166 38.19 11.55 -10.83
N ILE A 167 37.72 11.70 -12.08
CA ILE A 167 36.33 11.36 -12.43
C ILE A 167 36.00 9.91 -12.10
N GLU A 168 36.94 9.00 -12.22
CA GLU A 168 36.75 7.57 -11.96
C GLU A 168 36.42 7.25 -10.49
N ASN A 169 36.74 8.18 -9.58
CA ASN A 169 36.44 8.03 -8.15
C ASN A 169 35.04 8.52 -7.79
N TYR A 170 34.38 9.29 -8.66
CA TYR A 170 33.10 9.94 -8.38
C TYR A 170 31.96 9.51 -9.32
N ALA A 171 32.28 8.97 -10.48
CA ALA A 171 31.30 8.58 -11.47
C ALA A 171 31.38 7.07 -11.76
N ALA A 172 30.23 6.46 -11.88
CA ALA A 172 30.13 5.09 -12.37
C ALA A 172 30.68 4.99 -13.80
N LYS A 173 31.13 3.81 -14.17
CA LYS A 173 31.51 3.45 -15.55
C LYS A 173 30.33 2.76 -16.22
N PRO A 174 30.20 2.88 -17.56
CA PRO A 174 29.27 2.03 -18.29
C PRO A 174 29.65 0.57 -18.09
N THR A 175 28.66 -0.29 -18.09
CA THR A 175 28.85 -1.73 -18.09
C THR A 175 29.33 -2.20 -19.46
N VAL A 176 30.17 -3.20 -19.50
CA VAL A 176 30.55 -3.85 -20.77
C VAL A 176 29.50 -4.92 -21.04
N GLY A 177 28.68 -4.69 -22.06
CA GLY A 177 27.78 -5.68 -22.64
C GLY A 177 28.38 -6.25 -23.95
N TYR A 178 27.66 -7.13 -24.59
CA TYR A 178 28.03 -7.67 -25.91
C TYR A 178 26.79 -7.57 -26.83
N ASP A 179 27.03 -7.14 -28.07
CA ASP A 179 26.01 -7.12 -29.11
C ASP A 179 25.68 -8.58 -29.56
N GLU A 180 24.68 -8.71 -30.45
CA GLU A 180 24.29 -10.00 -31.02
C GLU A 180 25.42 -10.73 -31.76
N SER A 181 26.44 -9.99 -32.19
CA SER A 181 27.63 -10.49 -32.89
C SER A 181 28.80 -10.81 -31.94
N GLY A 182 28.61 -10.60 -30.64
CA GLY A 182 29.64 -10.83 -29.61
C GLY A 182 30.68 -9.72 -29.47
N ASN A 183 30.47 -8.56 -30.06
CA ASN A 183 31.38 -7.42 -29.88
C ASN A 183 31.09 -6.70 -28.58
N PRO A 184 32.12 -6.24 -27.83
CA PRO A 184 31.89 -5.52 -26.61
C PRO A 184 31.28 -4.14 -26.87
N ILE A 185 30.15 -3.87 -26.22
CA ILE A 185 29.49 -2.56 -26.22
C ILE A 185 29.52 -1.99 -24.81
N GLN A 186 29.63 -0.67 -24.72
CA GLN A 186 29.52 0.04 -23.44
C GLN A 186 28.11 0.61 -23.31
N GLU A 187 27.32 0.09 -22.39
CA GLU A 187 25.96 0.51 -22.15
C GLU A 187 25.75 0.99 -20.72
N TRP A 188 24.87 1.99 -20.60
CA TRP A 188 24.37 2.40 -19.30
C TRP A 188 23.14 1.60 -18.95
N THR A 189 23.12 1.04 -17.75
CA THR A 189 21.95 0.33 -17.25
C THR A 189 20.79 1.30 -17.02
N ASP A 190 19.66 1.08 -17.68
CA ASP A 190 18.43 1.77 -17.34
C ASP A 190 17.78 1.10 -16.13
N TRP A 191 18.02 1.67 -14.97
CA TRP A 191 17.45 1.20 -13.73
C TRP A 191 15.94 1.37 -13.66
N LYS A 192 15.35 2.26 -14.43
CA LYS A 192 13.91 2.45 -14.50
C LYS A 192 13.24 1.19 -15.07
N ASP A 193 13.75 0.69 -16.17
CA ASP A 193 13.20 -0.51 -16.84
C ASP A 193 13.39 -1.78 -15.99
N ILE A 194 14.46 -1.83 -15.20
CA ILE A 194 14.72 -2.96 -14.29
C ILE A 194 13.80 -2.90 -13.06
N LEU A 195 13.63 -1.72 -12.47
CA LEU A 195 12.94 -1.56 -11.20
C LEU A 195 11.43 -1.47 -11.34
N PHE A 196 10.93 -0.89 -12.45
CA PHE A 196 9.51 -0.67 -12.65
C PHE A 196 8.96 -1.59 -13.74
N LYS A 197 7.80 -2.11 -13.45
CA LYS A 197 7.03 -2.97 -14.37
C LYS A 197 5.55 -2.70 -14.21
N THR A 198 4.76 -3.17 -15.14
CA THR A 198 3.31 -3.17 -14.99
C THR A 198 2.91 -4.11 -13.85
N GLY A 199 2.22 -3.58 -12.85
CA GLY A 199 1.59 -4.35 -11.81
C GLY A 199 0.27 -4.94 -12.27
N HIS A 200 -0.12 -6.07 -11.72
CA HIS A 200 -1.37 -6.76 -12.01
C HIS A 200 -2.17 -6.96 -10.73
N HIS A 201 -3.47 -6.80 -10.83
CA HIS A 201 -4.42 -7.08 -9.76
C HIS A 201 -5.45 -8.08 -10.25
N GLN A 202 -5.68 -9.12 -9.47
CA GLN A 202 -6.72 -10.13 -9.69
C GLN A 202 -7.42 -10.40 -8.38
N ASN A 203 -8.75 -10.41 -8.39
CA ASN A 203 -9.55 -10.77 -7.24
C ASN A 203 -10.72 -11.63 -7.69
N TYR A 204 -10.90 -12.75 -7.02
CA TYR A 204 -11.99 -13.70 -7.26
C TYR A 204 -12.71 -13.92 -5.95
N GLN A 205 -14.03 -13.86 -5.98
CA GLN A 205 -14.87 -14.11 -4.81
C GLN A 205 -16.10 -14.92 -5.19
N VAL A 206 -16.39 -15.92 -4.38
CA VAL A 206 -17.66 -16.62 -4.37
C VAL A 206 -18.34 -16.36 -3.05
N SER A 207 -19.60 -15.98 -3.07
CA SER A 207 -20.39 -15.83 -1.86
C SER A 207 -21.75 -16.51 -1.97
N LEU A 208 -22.19 -17.06 -0.85
CA LEU A 208 -23.52 -17.64 -0.67
C LEU A 208 -24.25 -16.87 0.42
N SER A 209 -25.49 -16.51 0.14
CA SER A 209 -26.37 -15.90 1.13
C SER A 209 -27.77 -16.44 1.00
N GLY A 210 -28.48 -16.54 2.11
CA GLY A 210 -29.86 -17.01 2.12
C GLY A 210 -30.39 -17.24 3.51
N GLY A 211 -31.58 -17.76 3.60
CA GLY A 211 -32.12 -18.17 4.87
C GLY A 211 -33.64 -18.17 4.96
N SER A 212 -34.12 -18.79 6.02
CA SER A 212 -35.49 -18.81 6.46
C SER A 212 -35.78 -17.70 7.48
N GLU A 213 -36.97 -17.71 8.07
CA GLU A 213 -37.30 -16.83 9.20
C GLU A 213 -36.43 -17.08 10.43
N ASN A 214 -36.04 -18.33 10.61
CA ASN A 214 -35.30 -18.76 11.80
C ASN A 214 -33.78 -18.87 11.57
N THR A 215 -33.35 -19.10 10.34
CA THR A 215 -31.92 -19.31 10.05
C THR A 215 -31.52 -18.45 8.86
N GLN A 216 -30.53 -17.64 9.04
CA GLN A 216 -29.96 -16.79 7.97
C GLN A 216 -28.45 -17.00 7.95
N PHE A 217 -27.89 -17.08 6.76
CA PHE A 217 -26.45 -17.31 6.60
C PHE A 217 -25.87 -16.49 5.46
N TYR A 218 -24.64 -16.10 5.64
CA TYR A 218 -23.74 -15.54 4.62
C TYR A 218 -22.41 -16.23 4.75
N THR A 219 -21.84 -16.68 3.64
CA THR A 219 -20.47 -17.18 3.59
C THR A 219 -19.81 -16.72 2.31
N SER A 220 -18.54 -16.41 2.38
CA SER A 220 -17.73 -16.02 1.22
C SER A 220 -16.35 -16.63 1.30
N LEU A 221 -15.80 -16.91 0.12
CA LEU A 221 -14.41 -17.27 -0.07
C LEU A 221 -13.83 -16.37 -1.16
N SER A 222 -12.66 -15.81 -0.92
CA SER A 222 -11.98 -14.98 -1.91
C SER A 222 -10.49 -15.27 -2.00
N TYR A 223 -9.99 -15.10 -3.20
CA TYR A 223 -8.57 -15.10 -3.51
C TYR A 223 -8.21 -13.81 -4.21
N MET A 224 -7.18 -13.13 -3.73
CA MET A 224 -6.63 -11.92 -4.32
C MET A 224 -5.14 -12.09 -4.55
N LYS A 225 -4.70 -11.70 -5.74
CA LYS A 225 -3.27 -11.57 -6.08
C LYS A 225 -3.03 -10.19 -6.66
N GLN A 226 -2.09 -9.48 -6.08
CA GLN A 226 -1.68 -8.16 -6.53
C GLN A 226 -0.16 -8.10 -6.62
N THR A 227 0.35 -7.67 -7.77
CA THR A 227 1.76 -7.35 -7.96
C THR A 227 1.93 -5.84 -8.02
N GLY A 228 2.97 -5.33 -7.38
CA GLY A 228 3.31 -3.91 -7.42
C GLY A 228 3.97 -3.52 -8.74
N ILE A 229 4.09 -2.22 -8.95
CA ILE A 229 4.83 -1.64 -10.08
C ILE A 229 6.35 -1.73 -9.88
N THR A 230 6.80 -1.97 -8.64
CA THR A 230 8.22 -2.15 -8.31
C THR A 230 8.56 -3.64 -8.29
N ALA A 231 9.76 -3.99 -8.73
CA ALA A 231 10.23 -5.38 -8.71
C ALA A 231 10.11 -5.99 -7.29
N ASN A 232 9.75 -7.27 -7.22
CA ASN A 232 9.65 -8.07 -5.99
C ASN A 232 8.58 -7.62 -4.97
N GLN A 233 7.60 -6.82 -5.38
CA GLN A 233 6.45 -6.50 -4.57
C GLN A 233 5.24 -7.31 -5.02
N ALA A 234 4.74 -8.19 -4.17
CA ALA A 234 3.53 -8.96 -4.41
C ALA A 234 2.77 -9.21 -3.11
N LEU A 235 1.47 -9.32 -3.20
CA LEU A 235 0.56 -9.71 -2.14
C LEU A 235 -0.38 -10.79 -2.65
N GLU A 236 -0.45 -11.91 -1.95
CA GLU A 236 -1.46 -12.94 -2.15
C GLU A 236 -2.27 -13.08 -0.86
N ARG A 237 -3.58 -13.18 -1.01
CA ARG A 237 -4.48 -13.25 0.12
C ARG A 237 -5.62 -14.20 -0.16
N PHE A 238 -5.85 -15.12 0.77
CA PHE A 238 -7.06 -15.92 0.86
C PHE A 238 -7.88 -15.43 2.05
N THR A 239 -9.16 -15.18 1.85
CA THR A 239 -10.07 -14.83 2.92
C THR A 239 -11.33 -15.69 2.86
N GLY A 240 -11.80 -16.10 4.04
CA GLY A 240 -13.10 -16.72 4.21
C GLY A 240 -13.88 -15.96 5.25
N ASN A 241 -15.17 -15.80 5.04
CA ASN A 241 -16.11 -15.20 5.99
C ASN A 241 -17.32 -16.12 6.12
N ALA A 242 -17.81 -16.30 7.33
CA ALA A 242 -19.01 -17.09 7.60
C ALA A 242 -19.82 -16.44 8.72
N ASN A 243 -21.01 -15.96 8.39
CA ASN A 243 -21.96 -15.39 9.32
C ASN A 243 -23.24 -16.21 9.34
N LEU A 244 -23.64 -16.66 10.52
CA LEU A 244 -24.83 -17.45 10.74
C LEU A 244 -25.64 -16.82 11.88
N THR A 245 -26.92 -16.59 11.64
CA THR A 245 -27.89 -16.22 12.66
C THR A 245 -28.97 -17.30 12.71
N HIS A 246 -29.16 -17.88 13.88
CA HIS A 246 -30.24 -18.87 14.10
C HIS A 246 -31.08 -18.48 15.30
N LYS A 247 -32.42 -18.47 15.12
CA LYS A 247 -33.41 -18.17 16.15
C LYS A 247 -34.17 -19.44 16.51
N PHE A 248 -34.16 -19.78 17.81
CA PHE A 248 -34.97 -20.88 18.31
C PHE A 248 -35.70 -20.45 19.59
N GLY A 249 -37.01 -20.35 19.48
CA GLY A 249 -37.84 -19.81 20.56
C GLY A 249 -37.43 -18.36 20.90
N HIS A 250 -37.06 -18.14 22.16
CA HIS A 250 -36.61 -16.81 22.67
C HIS A 250 -35.11 -16.59 22.53
N PHE A 251 -34.35 -17.55 22.03
CA PHE A 251 -32.90 -17.46 21.90
C PHE A 251 -32.47 -17.13 20.48
N THR A 252 -31.45 -16.32 20.37
CA THR A 252 -30.80 -16.01 19.08
C THR A 252 -29.31 -16.34 19.19
N LEU A 253 -28.85 -17.25 18.35
CA LEU A 253 -27.44 -17.58 18.18
C LEU A 253 -26.89 -16.79 17.00
N ASN A 254 -25.85 -15.98 17.23
CA ASN A 254 -25.10 -15.31 16.20
C ASN A 254 -23.67 -15.88 16.20
N TYR A 255 -23.24 -16.35 15.06
CA TYR A 255 -21.88 -16.82 14.81
C TYR A 255 -21.26 -16.01 13.69
N SER A 256 -20.04 -15.52 13.89
CA SER A 256 -19.22 -14.79 12.91
C SER A 256 -17.80 -15.29 12.98
N ALA A 257 -17.22 -15.65 11.83
CA ALA A 257 -15.85 -16.14 11.67
C ALA A 257 -15.19 -15.61 10.40
#